data_16692e2262e14d9fa852e71230902113
#
_entry.id   16692e2262e14d9fa852e71230902113
#
_cell.length_a   1.000
_cell.length_b   1.000
_cell.length_c   1.000
_cell.angle_alpha   90.00
_cell.angle_beta   90.00
_cell.angle_gamma   90.00
#
_symmetry.space_group_name_H-M   'P 1'
#
loop_
_entity.id
_entity.type
_entity.pdbx_description
1 polymer ?
#
loop_
_entity_poly.entity_id
_entity_poly.type
_entity_poly.pdbx_seq_one_letter_code
_entity_poly.pdbx_strand_id
1 'polypeptide(L)' 'MDKQKLERAKDIEYLLSKLDSIDFWSRNENTDSILDNELYYLCCGDKEFSSKLHQLISETINRLKKELDEL' A
#
# COMPACT_ATOMS: atom_id res chain seq x y z
N MET A 1 28.25 -6.62 0.33
CA MET A 1 26.89 -6.13 0.60
C MET A 1 26.32 -6.86 1.80
N ASP A 2 25.75 -6.14 2.72
CA ASP A 2 25.16 -6.73 3.90
C ASP A 2 23.93 -7.55 3.54
N LYS A 3 23.89 -8.80 3.96
CA LYS A 3 22.78 -9.71 3.69
C LYS A 3 21.46 -9.18 4.26
N GLN A 4 21.52 -8.56 5.43
CA GLN A 4 20.33 -7.99 6.07
C GLN A 4 19.76 -6.84 5.25
N LYS A 5 20.61 -6.01 4.67
CA LYS A 5 20.16 -4.91 3.81
C LYS A 5 19.49 -5.44 2.54
N LEU A 6 20.04 -6.50 1.97
CA LEU A 6 19.46 -7.12 0.77
C LEU A 6 18.08 -7.69 1.08
N GLU A 7 17.94 -8.38 2.20
CA GLU A 7 16.65 -8.93 2.62
C GLU A 7 15.64 -7.83 2.88
N ARG A 8 16.07 -6.74 3.53
CA ARG A 8 15.19 -5.60 3.77
C ARG A 8 14.74 -4.95 2.47
N ALA A 9 15.66 -4.79 1.52
CA ALA A 9 15.32 -4.24 0.21
C ALA A 9 14.25 -5.07 -0.50
N LYS A 10 14.38 -6.39 -0.45
CA LYS A 10 13.38 -7.29 -1.03
C LYS A 10 12.03 -7.18 -0.33
N ASP A 11 12.03 -7.06 0.99
CA ASP A 11 10.81 -6.87 1.77
C ASP A 11 10.11 -5.57 1.36
N ILE A 12 10.88 -4.49 1.24
CA ILE A 12 10.34 -3.20 0.84
C ILE A 12 9.72 -3.26 -0.55
N GLU A 13 10.41 -3.88 -1.50
CA GLU A 13 9.89 -4.05 -2.86
C GLU A 13 8.57 -4.82 -2.87
N TYR A 14 8.49 -5.87 -2.06
CA TYR A 14 7.25 -6.65 -1.94
C TYR A 14 6.14 -5.81 -1.35
N LEU A 15 6.43 -5.07 -0.27
CA LEU A 15 5.44 -4.21 0.38
C LEU A 15 4.95 -3.12 -0.56
N LEU A 16 5.85 -2.50 -1.32
CA LEU A 16 5.49 -1.47 -2.30
C LEU A 16 4.57 -2.03 -3.37
N SER A 17 4.84 -3.24 -3.84
CA SER A 17 3.99 -3.92 -4.81
C SER A 17 2.57 -4.11 -4.27
N LYS A 18 2.45 -4.53 -3.01
CA LYS A 18 1.15 -4.74 -2.37
C LYS A 18 0.42 -3.41 -2.16
N LEU A 19 1.14 -2.37 -1.75
CA LEU A 19 0.56 -1.05 -1.55
C LEU A 19 0.06 -0.45 -2.86
N ASP A 20 0.80 -0.61 -3.95
CA ASP A 20 0.37 -0.16 -5.27
C ASP A 20 -0.92 -0.84 -5.70
N SER A 21 -1.05 -2.14 -5.45
CA SER A 21 -2.25 -2.89 -5.77
C SER A 21 -3.45 -2.39 -4.97
N ILE A 22 -3.27 -2.13 -3.69
CA ILE A 22 -4.33 -1.63 -2.82
C ILE A 22 -4.74 -0.22 -3.25
N ASP A 23 -3.77 0.64 -3.53
CA ASP A 23 -4.04 2.01 -3.97
C ASP A 23 -4.83 2.03 -5.28
N PHE A 24 -4.39 1.22 -6.24
CA PHE A 24 -5.10 1.09 -7.52
C PHE A 24 -6.54 0.64 -7.30
N TRP A 25 -6.73 -0.39 -6.48
CA TRP A 25 -8.04 -0.95 -6.20
C TRP A 25 -8.95 0.10 -5.52
N SER A 26 -8.42 0.84 -4.57
CA SER A 26 -9.22 1.80 -3.82
C SER A 26 -9.69 2.97 -4.67
N ARG A 27 -8.99 3.25 -5.77
CA ARG A 27 -9.37 4.31 -6.71
C ARG A 27 -10.32 3.82 -7.80
N ASN A 28 -10.34 2.53 -8.06
CA ASN A 28 -11.16 1.93 -9.10
C ASN A 28 -12.26 1.07 -8.48
N GLU A 29 -13.47 1.58 -8.46
CA GLU A 29 -14.60 0.92 -7.81
C GLU A 29 -15.03 -0.37 -8.48
N ASN A 30 -14.48 -0.68 -9.66
CA ASN A 30 -14.94 -1.79 -10.49
C ASN A 30 -14.08 -3.03 -10.43
N THR A 31 -13.05 -3.06 -9.58
CA THR A 31 -12.20 -4.24 -9.52
C THR A 31 -12.71 -5.22 -8.48
N ASP A 32 -12.85 -6.48 -8.91
CA ASP A 32 -13.23 -7.55 -8.01
C ASP A 32 -12.16 -7.74 -6.94
N SER A 33 -12.54 -7.49 -5.77
CA SER A 33 -11.93 -7.85 -4.49
C SER A 33 -10.50 -8.38 -4.51
N ILE A 34 -9.55 -7.50 -4.64
CA ILE A 34 -8.20 -7.74 -4.17
C ILE A 34 -8.19 -7.59 -2.64
N LEU A 35 -9.18 -6.88 -2.10
CA LEU A 35 -9.34 -6.66 -0.68
C LEU A 35 -10.53 -7.44 -0.12
N ASP A 36 -10.46 -7.67 1.18
CA ASP A 36 -11.55 -8.23 1.94
C ASP A 36 -12.85 -7.44 1.72
N ASN A 37 -13.96 -8.14 1.62
CA ASN A 37 -15.27 -7.52 1.42
C ASN A 37 -15.61 -6.50 2.49
N GLU A 38 -15.17 -6.72 3.71
CA GLU A 38 -15.41 -5.80 4.81
C GLU A 38 -14.69 -4.47 4.59
N LEU A 39 -13.45 -4.52 4.14
CA LEU A 39 -12.68 -3.33 3.85
C LEU A 39 -13.26 -2.57 2.66
N TYR A 40 -13.69 -3.30 1.64
CA TYR A 40 -14.39 -2.72 0.49
C TYR A 40 -15.65 -1.97 0.94
N TYR A 41 -16.44 -2.60 1.79
CA TYR A 41 -17.66 -2.00 2.30
C TYR A 41 -17.40 -0.71 3.06
N LEU A 42 -16.36 -0.70 3.89
CA LEU A 42 -15.98 0.51 4.64
C LEU A 42 -15.53 1.63 3.72
N CYS A 43 -14.75 1.30 2.69
CA CYS A 43 -14.27 2.31 1.74
C CYS A 43 -15.41 2.92 0.94
N CYS A 44 -16.41 2.13 0.59
CA CYS A 44 -17.56 2.62 -0.17
C CYS A 44 -18.54 3.37 0.70
N GLY A 45 -18.68 2.97 1.97
CA GLY A 45 -19.67 3.53 2.88
C GLY A 45 -19.21 4.75 3.65
N ASP A 46 -17.90 4.96 3.79
CA ASP A 46 -17.35 6.04 4.58
C ASP A 46 -16.23 6.73 3.81
N LYS A 47 -16.52 7.94 3.32
CA LYS A 47 -15.55 8.71 2.54
C LYS A 47 -14.36 9.15 3.37
N GLU A 48 -14.56 9.42 4.65
CA GLU A 48 -13.48 9.80 5.54
C GLU A 48 -12.48 8.65 5.70
N PHE A 49 -12.99 7.44 5.90
CA PHE A 49 -12.15 6.25 5.99
C PHE A 49 -11.35 6.06 4.71
N SER A 50 -12.01 6.16 3.58
CA SER A 50 -11.35 6.01 2.27
C SER A 50 -10.26 7.04 2.06
N SER A 51 -10.52 8.31 2.40
CA SER A 51 -9.56 9.39 2.28
C SER A 51 -8.34 9.15 3.17
N LYS A 52 -8.56 8.74 4.40
CA LYS A 52 -7.47 8.44 5.33
C LYS A 52 -6.67 7.22 4.89
N LEU A 53 -7.34 6.23 4.32
CA LEU A 53 -6.67 5.05 3.79
C LEU A 53 -5.73 5.43 2.64
N HIS A 54 -6.19 6.25 1.70
CA HIS A 54 -5.35 6.74 0.61
C HIS A 54 -4.15 7.53 1.12
N GLN A 55 -4.38 8.38 2.12
CA GLN A 55 -3.30 9.15 2.72
C GLN A 55 -2.27 8.25 3.37
N LEU A 56 -2.73 7.26 4.14
CA LEU A 56 -1.84 6.31 4.81
C LEU A 56 -1.01 5.53 3.78
N ILE A 57 -1.63 5.08 2.70
CA ILE A 57 -0.96 4.35 1.64
C ILE A 57 0.13 5.22 1.00
N SER A 58 -0.21 6.46 0.64
CA SER A 58 0.75 7.40 0.05
C SER A 58 1.93 7.67 0.96
N GLU A 59 1.67 7.95 2.23
CA GLU A 59 2.73 8.22 3.20
C GLU A 59 3.62 7.01 3.40
N THR A 60 3.04 5.83 3.45
CA THR A 60 3.78 4.58 3.63
C THR A 60 4.66 4.30 2.41
N ILE A 61 4.13 4.50 1.21
CA ILE A 61 4.89 4.33 -0.02
C ILE A 61 6.11 5.25 -0.03
N ASN A 62 5.91 6.53 0.28
CA ASN A 62 7.00 7.51 0.30
C ASN A 62 8.05 7.15 1.34
N ARG A 63 7.63 6.73 2.52
CA ARG A 63 8.55 6.33 3.57
C ARG A 63 9.39 5.12 3.18
N LEU A 64 8.75 4.12 2.57
CA LEU A 64 9.46 2.90 2.16
C LEU A 64 10.40 3.17 1.00
N LYS A 65 10.02 4.01 0.06
CA LYS A 65 10.91 4.39 -1.05
C LYS A 65 12.14 5.12 -0.53
N LYS A 66 11.96 5.99 0.44
CA LYS A 66 13.09 6.70 1.06
C LYS A 66 14.01 5.72 1.77
N GLU A 67 13.46 4.79 2.53
CA GLU A 67 14.25 3.78 3.21
C GLU A 67 15.06 2.95 2.20
N LEU A 68 14.43 2.55 1.11
CA LEU A 68 15.09 1.78 0.06
C LEU A 68 16.28 2.54 -0.54
N ASP A 69 16.11 3.84 -0.77
CA ASP A 69 17.18 4.68 -1.30
C ASP A 69 18.34 4.81 -0.31
N GLU A 70 18.08 4.73 0.96
CA GLU A 70 19.09 4.85 2.01
C GLU A 70 19.83 3.53 2.29
N LEU A 71 19.34 2.43 1.78
CA LEU A 71 20.02 1.15 1.91
C LEU A 71 21.20 1.05 0.94
#